data_2dae16bef2ee266771b41f55c0f13c5a
#
_entry.id   2dae16bef2ee266771b41f55c0f13c5a
#
_cell.length_a   1.000
_cell.length_b   1.000
_cell.length_c   1.000
_cell.angle_alpha   90.00
_cell.angle_beta   90.00
_cell.angle_gamma   90.00
#
_symmetry.space_group_name_H-M   'P 1'
#
loop_
_entity.id
_entity.type
_entity.pdbx_description
1 polymer ?
#
loop_
_entity_poly.entity_id
_entity_poly.type
_entity_poly.pdbx_seq_one_letter_code
_entity_poly.pdbx_strand_id
1 'polypeptide(L)'
;MAEFLLVADQVAPVIDGELPGCAAALALALSVAKHRVSILSLATPEQASRLPGMARRLRTITTRVGGTDQEVSLFEGRSAVSQCALYALGTQSDNRGRRAALLASASTSLVRDQICWPDVVVGWGETSALALACAPSARAALVVPDGRWDQPLSSDERAELDPDNPAVAVASGMLVGLGAIEADVVILPCPSAAEAFRRASELAFRASDQPVASIRFGCDELPHDPATDPVLAATFSPELPAGKQECRRALARRTSLAVGPRTLLLATGPLDPARGGREILEMVSQLSRADVAIVFPAGGDRALGEQANVLAIRSPGKVSVFPEAGAEAERHILAAADAVLLADTGDLTGRAASLALRYGALPLAPDAGASGDFLPDYDVNSQTGCGLLYAPTDPWGGSGAIQRATALRANLDIWQPLLCSLMRAAPRWSAAAASLEAICLTPRAA
;
A
#
# COMPACT_ATOMS: atom_id res chain seq x y z
N MET A 1 -3.48 -18.09 20.11
CA MET A 1 -3.69 -18.55 18.72
C MET A 1 -5.15 -18.29 18.43
N ALA A 2 -5.43 -17.45 17.45
CA ALA A 2 -6.78 -17.08 17.03
C ALA A 2 -6.99 -17.47 15.57
N GLU A 3 -8.24 -17.53 15.12
CA GLU A 3 -8.62 -17.75 13.73
C GLU A 3 -9.07 -16.45 13.09
N PHE A 4 -8.43 -16.05 12.00
CA PHE A 4 -8.73 -14.85 11.23
C PHE A 4 -9.39 -15.22 9.90
N LEU A 5 -10.48 -14.53 9.57
CA LEU A 5 -11.04 -14.50 8.22
C LEU A 5 -10.71 -13.15 7.60
N LEU A 6 -9.78 -13.12 6.65
CA LEU A 6 -9.45 -11.95 5.85
C LEU A 6 -10.32 -11.93 4.59
N VAL A 7 -11.17 -10.93 4.47
CA VAL A 7 -12.03 -10.73 3.30
C VAL A 7 -11.50 -9.55 2.50
N ALA A 8 -11.09 -9.80 1.28
CA ALA A 8 -10.54 -8.78 0.38
C ALA A 8 -11.11 -8.95 -1.02
N ASP A 9 -11.43 -7.82 -1.66
CA ASP A 9 -11.91 -7.83 -3.03
C ASP A 9 -10.91 -8.50 -3.98
N GLN A 10 -9.64 -8.15 -3.79
CA GLN A 10 -8.52 -8.66 -4.56
C GLN A 10 -7.37 -9.03 -3.61
N VAL A 11 -6.73 -10.14 -3.88
CA VAL A 11 -5.57 -10.60 -3.11
C VAL A 11 -4.53 -11.25 -4.04
N ALA A 12 -3.24 -11.04 -3.79
CA ALA A 12 -2.19 -11.75 -4.49
C ALA A 12 -2.12 -13.22 -4.01
N PRO A 13 -1.83 -14.19 -4.88
CA PRO A 13 -1.50 -14.05 -6.31
C PRO A 13 -2.70 -14.13 -7.25
N VAL A 14 -3.94 -13.99 -6.76
CA VAL A 14 -5.16 -14.02 -7.61
C VAL A 14 -5.12 -12.87 -8.60
N ILE A 15 -4.77 -11.67 -8.09
CA ILE A 15 -4.58 -10.47 -8.88
C ILE A 15 -3.28 -9.80 -8.42
N ASP A 16 -2.45 -9.43 -9.38
CA ASP A 16 -1.23 -8.66 -9.09
C ASP A 16 -1.57 -7.19 -8.84
N GLY A 17 -0.87 -6.60 -7.91
CA GLY A 17 -1.03 -5.19 -7.57
C GLY A 17 -0.55 -4.86 -6.17
N GLU A 18 -0.47 -3.58 -5.86
CA GLU A 18 0.00 -3.08 -4.57
C GLU A 18 -0.93 -3.49 -3.41
N LEU A 19 -2.20 -3.11 -3.48
CA LEU A 19 -3.18 -3.42 -2.42
C LEU A 19 -3.45 -4.93 -2.28
N PRO A 20 -3.57 -5.71 -3.38
CA PRO A 20 -3.63 -7.17 -3.30
C PRO A 20 -2.39 -7.79 -2.66
N GLY A 21 -1.20 -7.26 -2.94
CA GLY A 21 0.07 -7.66 -2.31
C GLY A 21 0.08 -7.40 -0.80
N CYS A 22 -0.39 -6.26 -0.37
CA CYS A 22 -0.49 -5.87 1.03
C CYS A 22 -1.42 -6.80 1.83
N ALA A 23 -2.60 -7.14 1.30
CA ALA A 23 -3.51 -8.07 1.94
C ALA A 23 -2.89 -9.47 2.12
N ALA A 24 -2.20 -9.97 1.09
CA ALA A 24 -1.49 -11.24 1.14
C ALA A 24 -0.33 -11.23 2.15
N ALA A 25 0.41 -10.14 2.23
CA ALA A 25 1.53 -9.97 3.17
C ALA A 25 1.06 -9.89 4.63
N LEU A 26 -0.08 -9.22 4.89
CA LEU A 26 -0.71 -9.23 6.21
C LEU A 26 -1.12 -10.66 6.60
N ALA A 27 -1.77 -11.41 5.69
CA ALA A 27 -2.15 -12.80 5.93
C ALA A 27 -0.93 -13.69 6.23
N LEU A 28 0.16 -13.51 5.49
CA LEU A 28 1.43 -14.20 5.75
C LEU A 28 1.97 -13.86 7.14
N ALA A 29 2.02 -12.58 7.51
CA ALA A 29 2.54 -12.13 8.79
C ALA A 29 1.73 -12.68 9.97
N LEU A 30 0.39 -12.71 9.88
CA LEU A 30 -0.48 -13.34 10.87
C LEU A 30 -0.25 -14.87 10.97
N SER A 31 -0.05 -15.53 9.83
CA SER A 31 0.26 -16.96 9.79
C SER A 31 1.62 -17.28 10.45
N VAL A 32 2.63 -16.45 10.21
CA VAL A 32 3.96 -16.55 10.86
C VAL A 32 3.83 -16.32 12.36
N ALA A 33 2.95 -15.44 12.81
CA ALA A 33 2.60 -15.21 14.21
C ALA A 33 1.78 -16.37 14.85
N LYS A 34 1.59 -17.48 14.10
CA LYS A 34 0.91 -18.72 14.55
C LYS A 34 -0.61 -18.58 14.70
N HIS A 35 -1.23 -17.65 14.00
CA HIS A 35 -2.67 -17.62 13.83
C HIS A 35 -3.11 -18.53 12.68
N ARG A 36 -4.34 -19.03 12.73
CA ARG A 36 -5.00 -19.64 11.57
C ARG A 36 -5.61 -18.53 10.73
N VAL A 37 -5.29 -18.49 9.44
CA VAL A 37 -5.79 -17.46 8.54
C VAL A 37 -6.49 -18.11 7.35
N SER A 38 -7.72 -17.71 7.14
CA SER A 38 -8.50 -18.00 5.94
C SER A 38 -8.69 -16.73 5.14
N ILE A 39 -8.52 -16.79 3.82
CA ILE A 39 -8.65 -15.64 2.92
C ILE A 39 -9.85 -15.90 2.03
N LEU A 40 -10.77 -14.92 1.93
CA LEU A 40 -11.84 -14.89 0.94
C LEU A 40 -11.60 -13.74 -0.02
N SER A 41 -11.61 -14.02 -1.32
CA SER A 41 -11.39 -13.01 -2.37
C SER A 41 -12.29 -13.27 -3.58
N LEU A 42 -12.41 -12.28 -4.45
CA LEU A 42 -13.02 -12.43 -5.75
C LEU A 42 -11.97 -12.80 -6.79
N ALA A 43 -12.37 -13.56 -7.80
CA ALA A 43 -11.53 -13.91 -8.95
C ALA A 43 -12.41 -14.12 -10.17
N THR A 44 -11.88 -13.87 -11.38
CA THR A 44 -12.54 -14.44 -12.55
C THR A 44 -12.31 -15.96 -12.58
N PRO A 45 -13.22 -16.76 -13.21
CA PRO A 45 -12.98 -18.19 -13.36
C PRO A 45 -11.66 -18.51 -14.05
N GLU A 46 -11.20 -17.65 -14.94
CA GLU A 46 -9.93 -17.78 -15.64
C GLU A 46 -8.74 -17.55 -14.68
N GLN A 47 -8.77 -16.50 -13.85
CA GLN A 47 -7.76 -16.25 -12.83
C GLN A 47 -7.68 -17.42 -11.84
N ALA A 48 -8.81 -17.85 -11.30
CA ALA A 48 -8.86 -18.96 -10.36
C ALA A 48 -8.29 -20.26 -10.96
N SER A 49 -8.55 -20.54 -12.25
CA SER A 49 -8.04 -21.75 -12.92
C SER A 49 -6.52 -21.74 -13.16
N ARG A 50 -5.90 -20.56 -13.21
CA ARG A 50 -4.44 -20.41 -13.40
C ARG A 50 -3.63 -20.50 -12.10
N LEU A 51 -4.29 -20.43 -10.95
CA LEU A 51 -3.59 -20.48 -9.68
C LEU A 51 -3.16 -21.91 -9.35
N PRO A 52 -1.86 -22.15 -9.07
CA PRO A 52 -1.37 -23.45 -8.64
C PRO A 52 -2.09 -23.90 -7.36
N GLY A 53 -2.58 -25.13 -7.35
CA GLY A 53 -3.23 -25.72 -6.16
C GLY A 53 -4.67 -25.22 -5.87
N MET A 54 -5.27 -24.40 -6.74
CA MET A 54 -6.70 -24.09 -6.66
C MET A 54 -7.53 -25.17 -7.30
N ALA A 55 -8.52 -25.64 -6.59
CA ALA A 55 -9.50 -26.60 -7.09
C ALA A 55 -10.90 -25.99 -7.04
N ARG A 56 -11.72 -26.27 -8.06
CA ARG A 56 -13.15 -25.93 -7.98
C ARG A 56 -13.75 -26.78 -6.87
N ARG A 57 -14.38 -26.16 -5.90
CA ARG A 57 -15.17 -26.89 -4.92
C ARG A 57 -16.36 -27.52 -5.62
N LEU A 58 -16.65 -28.80 -5.29
CA LEU A 58 -17.82 -29.51 -5.85
C LEU A 58 -19.16 -28.91 -5.42
N ARG A 59 -19.13 -27.95 -4.51
CA ARG A 59 -20.29 -27.26 -3.96
C ARG A 59 -20.31 -25.81 -4.46
N THR A 60 -21.39 -25.43 -5.10
CA THR A 60 -21.76 -24.04 -5.34
C THR A 60 -22.30 -23.41 -4.06
N ILE A 61 -22.11 -22.12 -3.87
CA ILE A 61 -22.75 -21.35 -2.83
C ILE A 61 -23.85 -20.49 -3.43
N THR A 62 -24.99 -20.40 -2.72
CA THR A 62 -26.05 -19.45 -3.06
C THR A 62 -25.67 -18.09 -2.48
N THR A 63 -25.65 -17.08 -3.32
CA THR A 63 -25.37 -15.69 -2.94
C THR A 63 -26.58 -14.83 -3.28
N ARG A 64 -26.94 -13.90 -2.39
CA ARG A 64 -28.04 -12.95 -2.61
C ARG A 64 -27.49 -11.62 -3.13
N VAL A 65 -27.89 -11.25 -4.33
CA VAL A 65 -27.45 -10.04 -5.02
C VAL A 65 -28.66 -9.34 -5.62
N GLY A 66 -28.85 -8.07 -5.32
CA GLY A 66 -30.03 -7.30 -5.78
C GLY A 66 -31.37 -7.94 -5.37
N GLY A 67 -31.44 -8.57 -4.19
CA GLY A 67 -32.61 -9.28 -3.72
C GLY A 67 -32.89 -10.63 -4.40
N THR A 68 -32.03 -11.08 -5.33
CA THR A 68 -32.17 -12.38 -6.03
C THR A 68 -31.07 -13.35 -5.65
N ASP A 69 -31.46 -14.63 -5.47
CA ASP A 69 -30.51 -15.70 -5.19
C ASP A 69 -29.82 -16.17 -6.47
N GLN A 70 -28.48 -16.25 -6.42
CA GLN A 70 -27.64 -16.69 -7.53
C GLN A 70 -26.66 -17.78 -7.06
N GLU A 71 -26.45 -18.78 -7.90
CA GLU A 71 -25.43 -19.79 -7.64
C GLU A 71 -24.07 -19.33 -8.18
N VAL A 72 -23.06 -19.29 -7.32
CA VAL A 72 -21.70 -18.87 -7.66
C VAL A 72 -20.72 -19.97 -7.31
N SER A 73 -19.75 -20.19 -8.21
CA SER A 73 -18.69 -21.18 -7.99
C SER A 73 -17.69 -20.68 -6.97
N LEU A 74 -17.43 -21.50 -5.95
CA LEU A 74 -16.36 -21.27 -4.98
C LEU A 74 -15.16 -22.15 -5.36
N PHE A 75 -14.02 -21.52 -5.55
CA PHE A 75 -12.71 -22.15 -5.74
C PHE A 75 -12.01 -22.19 -4.39
N GLU A 76 -11.41 -23.34 -4.07
CA GLU A 76 -10.72 -23.56 -2.80
C GLU A 76 -9.29 -24.03 -3.07
N GLY A 77 -8.35 -23.48 -2.32
CA GLY A 77 -6.94 -23.85 -2.42
C GLY A 77 -6.11 -23.24 -1.30
N ARG A 78 -4.81 -23.11 -1.57
CA ARG A 78 -3.88 -22.44 -0.67
C ARG A 78 -3.19 -21.29 -1.38
N SER A 79 -3.04 -20.18 -0.69
CA SER A 79 -2.24 -19.07 -1.19
C SER A 79 -0.77 -19.52 -1.34
N ALA A 80 -0.20 -19.32 -2.54
CA ALA A 80 1.21 -19.62 -2.78
C ALA A 80 2.15 -18.75 -1.94
N VAL A 81 1.71 -17.55 -1.56
CA VAL A 81 2.48 -16.60 -0.76
C VAL A 81 2.41 -16.93 0.73
N SER A 82 1.20 -17.04 1.28
CA SER A 82 1.00 -17.14 2.73
C SER A 82 0.77 -18.59 3.21
N GLN A 83 0.56 -19.55 2.30
CA GLN A 83 0.13 -20.93 2.59
C GLN A 83 -1.19 -21.05 3.37
N CYS A 84 -1.89 -19.91 3.53
CA CYS A 84 -3.20 -19.85 4.15
C CYS A 84 -4.27 -20.50 3.26
N ALA A 85 -5.39 -20.94 3.86
CA ALA A 85 -6.56 -21.35 3.10
C ALA A 85 -7.06 -20.18 2.27
N LEU A 86 -7.24 -20.38 0.97
CA LEU A 86 -7.69 -19.35 0.02
C LEU A 86 -9.00 -19.79 -0.64
N TYR A 87 -10.02 -18.99 -0.44
CA TYR A 87 -11.33 -19.15 -1.08
C TYR A 87 -11.50 -18.03 -2.10
N ALA A 88 -11.73 -18.38 -3.36
CA ALA A 88 -11.94 -17.42 -4.42
C ALA A 88 -13.34 -17.59 -5.01
N LEU A 89 -14.12 -16.52 -5.02
CA LEU A 89 -15.47 -16.50 -5.58
C LEU A 89 -15.43 -16.04 -7.03
N GLY A 90 -15.99 -16.86 -7.93
CA GLY A 90 -15.98 -16.59 -9.37
C GLY A 90 -16.91 -15.43 -9.75
N THR A 91 -16.36 -14.30 -10.22
CA THR A 91 -17.11 -13.16 -10.74
C THR A 91 -16.35 -12.44 -11.84
N GLN A 92 -17.09 -11.82 -12.77
CA GLN A 92 -16.55 -10.93 -13.81
C GLN A 92 -17.08 -9.50 -13.69
N SER A 93 -17.78 -9.18 -12.59
CA SER A 93 -18.40 -7.88 -12.41
C SER A 93 -17.41 -6.84 -11.89
N ASP A 94 -17.43 -5.65 -12.49
CA ASP A 94 -16.72 -4.46 -11.99
C ASP A 94 -17.61 -3.58 -11.09
N ASN A 95 -18.91 -3.92 -10.95
CA ASN A 95 -19.84 -3.20 -10.09
C ASN A 95 -19.50 -3.41 -8.61
N ARG A 96 -19.15 -2.33 -7.90
CA ARG A 96 -18.71 -2.39 -6.48
C ARG A 96 -19.79 -2.93 -5.54
N GLY A 97 -21.04 -2.54 -5.75
CA GLY A 97 -22.18 -3.03 -4.97
C GLY A 97 -22.34 -4.54 -5.09
N ARG A 98 -22.31 -5.06 -6.33
CA ARG A 98 -22.37 -6.51 -6.60
C ARG A 98 -21.20 -7.25 -5.98
N ARG A 99 -19.98 -6.73 -6.08
CA ARG A 99 -18.78 -7.33 -5.46
C ARG A 99 -18.92 -7.38 -3.95
N ALA A 100 -19.42 -6.31 -3.33
CA ALA A 100 -19.67 -6.28 -1.88
C ALA A 100 -20.75 -7.29 -1.45
N ALA A 101 -21.87 -7.39 -2.17
CA ALA A 101 -22.90 -8.36 -1.90
C ALA A 101 -22.42 -9.80 -2.02
N LEU A 102 -21.60 -10.10 -3.04
CA LEU A 102 -20.98 -11.41 -3.24
C LEU A 102 -20.05 -11.79 -2.07
N LEU A 103 -19.18 -10.89 -1.65
CA LEU A 103 -18.27 -11.13 -0.50
C LEU A 103 -19.05 -11.33 0.80
N ALA A 104 -20.09 -10.54 1.05
CA ALA A 104 -20.94 -10.68 2.23
C ALA A 104 -21.66 -12.02 2.28
N SER A 105 -22.29 -12.42 1.18
CA SER A 105 -22.97 -13.72 1.09
C SER A 105 -22.00 -14.88 1.21
N ALA A 106 -20.83 -14.81 0.57
CA ALA A 106 -19.84 -15.87 0.61
C ALA A 106 -19.24 -16.04 2.01
N SER A 107 -18.87 -14.94 2.68
CA SER A 107 -18.35 -15.00 4.04
C SER A 107 -19.37 -15.59 5.02
N THR A 108 -20.63 -15.18 4.92
CA THR A 108 -21.73 -15.76 5.70
C THR A 108 -21.88 -17.25 5.43
N SER A 109 -21.78 -17.69 4.18
CA SER A 109 -21.84 -19.10 3.82
C SER A 109 -20.67 -19.91 4.38
N LEU A 110 -19.43 -19.36 4.33
CA LEU A 110 -18.26 -20.02 4.90
C LEU A 110 -18.39 -20.27 6.40
N VAL A 111 -18.94 -19.31 7.14
CA VAL A 111 -19.18 -19.44 8.58
C VAL A 111 -20.36 -20.36 8.88
N ARG A 112 -21.52 -20.16 8.25
CA ARG A 112 -22.74 -20.97 8.43
C ARG A 112 -22.48 -22.45 8.14
N ASP A 113 -21.73 -22.73 7.09
CA ASP A 113 -21.46 -24.10 6.64
C ASP A 113 -20.26 -24.71 7.37
N GLN A 114 -19.80 -24.07 8.42
CA GLN A 114 -18.73 -24.56 9.29
C GLN A 114 -17.42 -24.85 8.53
N ILE A 115 -17.05 -24.01 7.60
CA ILE A 115 -15.80 -24.08 6.85
C ILE A 115 -14.69 -23.32 7.58
N CYS A 116 -15.05 -22.22 8.23
CA CYS A 116 -14.17 -21.47 9.12
C CYS A 116 -14.96 -20.97 10.35
N TRP A 117 -14.23 -20.77 11.46
CA TRP A 117 -14.78 -20.26 12.73
C TRP A 117 -13.93 -19.08 13.20
N PRO A 118 -14.08 -17.90 12.57
CA PRO A 118 -13.20 -16.80 12.89
C PRO A 118 -13.45 -16.25 14.30
N ASP A 119 -12.37 -16.01 15.05
CA ASP A 119 -12.35 -15.15 16.22
C ASP A 119 -12.32 -13.67 15.80
N VAL A 120 -11.73 -13.40 14.62
CA VAL A 120 -11.62 -12.07 14.03
C VAL A 120 -11.96 -12.10 12.55
N VAL A 121 -12.85 -11.20 12.11
CA VAL A 121 -13.13 -10.93 10.69
C VAL A 121 -12.46 -9.61 10.32
N VAL A 122 -11.58 -9.65 9.33
CA VAL A 122 -10.89 -8.48 8.81
C VAL A 122 -11.36 -8.17 7.40
N GLY A 123 -12.10 -7.09 7.22
CA GLY A 123 -12.45 -6.56 5.91
C GLY A 123 -11.31 -5.69 5.38
N TRP A 124 -10.80 -5.97 4.20
CA TRP A 124 -9.76 -5.22 3.54
C TRP A 124 -10.30 -4.47 2.32
N GLY A 125 -10.42 -3.15 2.44
CA GLY A 125 -11.02 -2.29 1.42
C GLY A 125 -12.54 -2.19 1.48
N GLU A 126 -13.11 -1.23 0.74
CA GLU A 126 -14.52 -0.86 0.82
C GLU A 126 -15.50 -1.99 0.48
N THR A 127 -15.18 -2.81 -0.52
CA THR A 127 -16.08 -3.87 -0.98
C THR A 127 -16.22 -5.03 0.02
N SER A 128 -15.28 -5.17 0.96
CA SER A 128 -15.36 -6.14 2.05
C SER A 128 -16.22 -5.69 3.24
N ALA A 129 -16.68 -4.45 3.22
CA ALA A 129 -17.35 -3.81 4.35
C ALA A 129 -18.58 -4.60 4.86
N LEU A 130 -19.41 -5.08 3.95
CA LEU A 130 -20.62 -5.86 4.29
C LEU A 130 -20.32 -7.28 4.78
N ALA A 131 -19.13 -7.79 4.55
CA ALA A 131 -18.74 -9.12 4.99
C ALA A 131 -18.49 -9.21 6.50
N LEU A 132 -18.33 -8.08 7.18
CA LEU A 132 -18.04 -8.02 8.61
C LEU A 132 -19.14 -8.63 9.48
N ALA A 133 -20.40 -8.56 9.06
CA ALA A 133 -21.55 -9.13 9.74
C ALA A 133 -21.64 -10.67 9.67
N CYS A 134 -20.74 -11.36 8.96
CA CYS A 134 -20.82 -12.80 8.71
C CYS A 134 -20.68 -13.67 9.98
N ALA A 135 -20.05 -13.17 11.02
CA ALA A 135 -19.80 -13.88 12.27
C ALA A 135 -20.05 -12.94 13.47
N PRO A 136 -21.29 -12.82 13.96
CA PRO A 136 -21.67 -11.86 15.01
C PRO A 136 -20.92 -12.03 16.33
N SER A 137 -20.36 -13.21 16.62
CA SER A 137 -19.54 -13.47 17.81
C SER A 137 -18.06 -13.14 17.63
N ALA A 138 -17.61 -12.95 16.39
CA ALA A 138 -16.25 -12.59 16.10
C ALA A 138 -16.01 -11.08 16.25
N ARG A 139 -14.75 -10.69 16.46
CA ARG A 139 -14.34 -9.28 16.38
C ARG A 139 -14.27 -8.83 14.94
N ALA A 140 -14.92 -7.74 14.60
CA ALA A 140 -14.96 -7.20 13.23
C ALA A 140 -14.03 -5.98 13.10
N ALA A 141 -13.10 -6.02 12.17
CA ALA A 141 -12.20 -4.91 11.85
C ALA A 141 -12.30 -4.54 10.38
N LEU A 142 -12.57 -3.28 10.07
CA LEU A 142 -12.55 -2.74 8.72
C LEU A 142 -11.21 -2.02 8.48
N VAL A 143 -10.40 -2.52 7.58
CA VAL A 143 -9.18 -1.84 7.12
C VAL A 143 -9.48 -1.07 5.84
N VAL A 144 -9.19 0.23 5.83
CA VAL A 144 -9.32 1.13 4.67
C VAL A 144 -7.91 1.45 4.17
N PRO A 145 -7.32 0.58 3.32
CA PRO A 145 -5.89 0.59 3.06
C PRO A 145 -5.38 1.77 2.24
N ASP A 146 -6.22 2.36 1.40
CA ASP A 146 -5.89 3.51 0.55
C ASP A 146 -6.37 4.85 1.12
N GLY A 147 -7.00 4.82 2.30
CA GLY A 147 -7.57 6.01 2.93
C GLY A 147 -8.78 6.61 2.18
N ARG A 148 -9.35 5.88 1.22
CA ARG A 148 -10.53 6.34 0.48
C ARG A 148 -11.80 5.81 1.12
N TRP A 149 -12.61 6.71 1.67
CA TRP A 149 -13.88 6.35 2.33
C TRP A 149 -15.08 7.15 1.83
N ASP A 150 -14.88 8.12 0.95
CA ASP A 150 -15.85 9.13 0.53
C ASP A 150 -16.48 8.89 -0.84
N GLN A 151 -16.33 7.70 -1.40
CA GLN A 151 -16.87 7.36 -2.72
C GLN A 151 -18.30 6.84 -2.61
N PRO A 152 -19.32 7.64 -3.01
CA PRO A 152 -20.71 7.18 -3.00
C PRO A 152 -20.93 6.10 -4.05
N LEU A 153 -21.86 5.18 -3.74
CA LEU A 153 -22.36 4.22 -4.71
C LEU A 153 -23.29 4.91 -5.71
N SER A 154 -23.18 4.55 -6.97
CA SER A 154 -24.17 4.88 -7.99
C SER A 154 -25.52 4.19 -7.72
N SER A 155 -26.58 4.60 -8.42
CA SER A 155 -27.88 3.93 -8.35
C SER A 155 -27.82 2.44 -8.70
N ASP A 156 -27.02 2.11 -9.72
CA ASP A 156 -26.87 0.75 -10.20
C ASP A 156 -26.06 -0.12 -9.22
N GLU A 157 -25.05 0.46 -8.56
CA GLU A 157 -24.30 -0.24 -7.53
C GLU A 157 -25.15 -0.49 -6.27
N ARG A 158 -26.02 0.46 -5.90
CA ARG A 158 -26.95 0.28 -4.76
C ARG A 158 -28.02 -0.79 -5.04
N ALA A 159 -28.48 -0.87 -6.27
CA ALA A 159 -29.48 -1.87 -6.68
C ALA A 159 -28.98 -3.32 -6.53
N GLU A 160 -27.68 -3.51 -6.55
CA GLU A 160 -27.04 -4.84 -6.34
C GLU A 160 -26.93 -5.24 -4.86
N LEU A 161 -27.11 -4.30 -3.94
CA LEU A 161 -27.12 -4.60 -2.50
C LEU A 161 -28.45 -5.24 -2.08
N ASP A 162 -28.42 -6.04 -1.01
CA ASP A 162 -29.64 -6.64 -0.47
C ASP A 162 -30.50 -5.53 0.19
N PRO A 163 -31.69 -5.24 -0.32
CA PRO A 163 -32.58 -4.20 0.23
C PRO A 163 -33.08 -4.52 1.65
N ASP A 164 -33.05 -5.80 2.04
CA ASP A 164 -33.47 -6.24 3.38
C ASP A 164 -32.34 -6.09 4.42
N ASN A 165 -31.13 -5.73 4.00
CA ASN A 165 -30.02 -5.46 4.92
C ASN A 165 -30.23 -4.10 5.60
N PRO A 166 -30.44 -4.05 6.95
CA PRO A 166 -30.73 -2.82 7.68
C PRO A 166 -29.61 -1.77 7.58
N ALA A 167 -28.36 -2.19 7.42
CA ALA A 167 -27.25 -1.28 7.21
C ALA A 167 -27.37 -0.49 5.91
N VAL A 168 -27.89 -1.10 4.84
CA VAL A 168 -28.08 -0.45 3.53
C VAL A 168 -29.11 0.69 3.61
N ALA A 169 -30.12 0.57 4.50
CA ALA A 169 -31.14 1.59 4.69
C ALA A 169 -30.63 2.83 5.45
N VAL A 170 -29.62 2.66 6.29
CA VAL A 170 -29.13 3.71 7.23
C VAL A 170 -27.98 4.53 6.66
N ALA A 171 -27.11 3.94 5.86
CA ALA A 171 -25.90 4.62 5.42
C ALA A 171 -26.12 5.53 4.20
N SER A 172 -25.34 6.58 4.15
CA SER A 172 -25.30 7.60 3.09
C SER A 172 -24.90 7.09 1.68
N GLY A 173 -24.99 5.77 1.47
CA GLY A 173 -24.66 5.13 0.20
C GLY A 173 -23.17 4.96 -0.06
N MET A 174 -22.35 4.90 0.99
CA MET A 174 -20.92 4.61 0.92
C MET A 174 -20.63 3.26 1.58
N LEU A 175 -19.90 2.38 0.89
CA LEU A 175 -19.58 1.04 1.42
C LEU A 175 -18.78 1.10 2.71
N VAL A 176 -17.81 2.00 2.81
CA VAL A 176 -17.02 2.17 4.03
C VAL A 176 -17.91 2.61 5.21
N GLY A 177 -18.90 3.47 4.96
CA GLY A 177 -19.87 3.86 5.98
C GLY A 177 -20.73 2.71 6.48
N LEU A 178 -21.17 1.82 5.57
CA LEU A 178 -21.87 0.58 5.91
C LEU A 178 -21.00 -0.32 6.77
N GLY A 179 -19.76 -0.53 6.37
CA GLY A 179 -18.84 -1.36 7.13
C GLY A 179 -18.41 -0.76 8.46
N ALA A 180 -18.34 0.56 8.58
CA ALA A 180 -18.02 1.22 9.83
C ALA A 180 -19.11 0.99 10.90
N ILE A 181 -20.37 0.84 10.51
CA ILE A 181 -21.48 0.51 11.43
C ILE A 181 -21.34 -0.91 11.98
N GLU A 182 -20.91 -1.85 11.15
CA GLU A 182 -20.75 -3.27 11.50
C GLU A 182 -19.41 -3.58 12.18
N ALA A 183 -18.40 -2.74 11.98
CA ALA A 183 -17.06 -2.96 12.51
C ALA A 183 -16.98 -2.64 14.02
N ASP A 184 -16.21 -3.40 14.77
CA ASP A 184 -15.80 -3.05 16.14
C ASP A 184 -14.70 -1.98 16.15
N VAL A 185 -13.95 -1.89 15.04
CA VAL A 185 -12.91 -0.91 14.83
C VAL A 185 -12.69 -0.66 13.34
N VAL A 186 -12.49 0.61 12.98
CA VAL A 186 -12.03 1.02 11.64
C VAL A 186 -10.53 1.33 11.72
N ILE A 187 -9.77 0.76 10.79
CA ILE A 187 -8.31 0.86 10.78
C ILE A 187 -7.86 1.58 9.51
N LEU A 188 -7.15 2.69 9.70
CA LEU A 188 -6.58 3.52 8.66
C LEU A 188 -5.05 3.33 8.59
N PRO A 189 -4.41 3.67 7.45
CA PRO A 189 -2.98 3.43 7.28
C PRO A 189 -2.08 4.37 8.10
N CYS A 190 -2.58 5.54 8.55
CA CYS A 190 -1.79 6.48 9.34
C CYS A 190 -2.66 7.30 10.30
N PRO A 191 -2.06 7.94 11.33
CA PRO A 191 -2.78 8.80 12.29
C PRO A 191 -3.55 9.95 11.63
N SER A 192 -2.94 10.66 10.67
CA SER A 192 -3.61 11.74 9.92
C SER A 192 -4.85 11.25 9.17
N ALA A 193 -4.78 10.06 8.56
CA ALA A 193 -5.93 9.42 7.92
C ALA A 193 -7.02 9.07 8.94
N ALA A 194 -6.65 8.53 10.10
CA ALA A 194 -7.58 8.20 11.17
C ALA A 194 -8.31 9.44 11.70
N GLU A 195 -7.60 10.54 11.87
CA GLU A 195 -8.18 11.80 12.31
C GLU A 195 -9.12 12.40 11.25
N ALA A 196 -8.72 12.37 9.98
CA ALA A 196 -9.56 12.83 8.88
C ALA A 196 -10.85 11.98 8.76
N PHE A 197 -10.72 10.66 8.94
CA PHE A 197 -11.87 9.75 8.95
C PHE A 197 -12.83 10.04 10.11
N ARG A 198 -12.34 10.27 11.34
CA ARG A 198 -13.20 10.62 12.49
C ARG A 198 -14.01 11.88 12.20
N ARG A 199 -13.39 12.93 11.71
CA ARG A 199 -14.09 14.19 11.35
C ARG A 199 -15.14 13.98 10.26
N ALA A 200 -14.83 13.14 9.25
CA ALA A 200 -15.77 12.84 8.19
C ALA A 200 -16.93 11.94 8.69
N SER A 201 -16.65 10.96 9.56
CA SER A 201 -17.65 10.02 10.08
C SER A 201 -18.68 10.69 10.98
N GLU A 202 -18.29 11.68 11.79
CA GLU A 202 -19.21 12.49 12.59
C GLU A 202 -20.25 13.20 11.71
N LEU A 203 -19.85 13.68 10.55
CA LEU A 203 -20.70 14.44 9.63
C LEU A 203 -21.54 13.55 8.72
N ALA A 204 -20.96 12.47 8.19
CA ALA A 204 -21.56 11.68 7.13
C ALA A 204 -22.32 10.43 7.61
N PHE A 205 -21.89 9.80 8.71
CA PHE A 205 -22.37 8.47 9.11
C PHE A 205 -23.09 8.46 10.47
N ARG A 206 -23.09 9.57 11.21
CA ARG A 206 -23.58 9.65 12.61
C ARG A 206 -22.99 8.55 13.51
N ALA A 207 -21.79 8.08 13.20
CA ALA A 207 -21.07 7.05 13.93
C ALA A 207 -20.00 7.70 14.82
N SER A 208 -20.40 8.62 15.71
CA SER A 208 -19.50 9.38 16.59
C SER A 208 -18.71 8.52 17.57
N ASP A 209 -19.20 7.31 17.89
CA ASP A 209 -18.63 6.45 18.94
C ASP A 209 -17.81 5.28 18.38
N GLN A 210 -17.59 5.21 17.06
CA GLN A 210 -16.87 4.10 16.45
C GLN A 210 -15.37 4.19 16.76
N PRO A 211 -14.76 3.15 17.34
CA PRO A 211 -13.33 3.11 17.53
C PRO A 211 -12.58 3.19 16.20
N VAL A 212 -11.67 4.16 16.08
CA VAL A 212 -10.82 4.34 14.91
C VAL A 212 -9.36 4.22 15.35
N ALA A 213 -8.63 3.35 14.71
CA ALA A 213 -7.20 3.13 14.94
C ALA A 213 -6.38 3.39 13.66
N SER A 214 -5.07 3.46 13.80
CA SER A 214 -4.16 3.47 12.67
C SER A 214 -3.12 2.38 12.80
N ILE A 215 -2.74 1.77 11.66
CA ILE A 215 -1.67 0.79 11.58
C ILE A 215 -0.76 1.17 10.42
N ARG A 216 0.53 1.40 10.70
CA ARG A 216 1.52 1.57 9.64
C ARG A 216 1.74 0.23 8.92
N PHE A 217 1.51 0.20 7.62
CA PHE A 217 1.69 -1.00 6.81
C PHE A 217 3.16 -1.31 6.56
N GLY A 218 3.48 -2.59 6.42
CA GLY A 218 4.79 -3.05 6.03
C GLY A 218 5.10 -2.78 4.54
N CYS A 219 6.35 -2.97 4.18
CA CYS A 219 6.81 -2.90 2.79
C CYS A 219 7.81 -4.02 2.45
N ASP A 220 7.83 -5.07 3.26
CA ASP A 220 8.75 -6.21 3.13
C ASP A 220 8.09 -7.44 2.45
N GLU A 221 6.98 -7.22 1.73
CA GLU A 221 6.39 -8.24 0.87
C GLU A 221 7.23 -8.47 -0.39
N LEU A 222 7.17 -9.69 -0.93
CA LEU A 222 7.74 -9.99 -2.24
C LEU A 222 6.97 -9.22 -3.34
N PRO A 223 7.67 -8.62 -4.32
CA PRO A 223 9.10 -8.79 -4.66
C PRO A 223 10.04 -7.71 -4.08
N HIS A 224 9.63 -6.93 -3.09
CA HIS A 224 10.38 -5.78 -2.57
C HIS A 224 11.41 -6.15 -1.50
N ASP A 225 12.28 -7.13 -1.78
CA ASP A 225 13.40 -7.48 -0.91
C ASP A 225 14.74 -7.33 -1.62
N PRO A 226 15.51 -6.24 -1.39
CA PRO A 226 16.79 -6.04 -2.07
C PRO A 226 17.84 -7.11 -1.72
N ALA A 227 17.64 -7.91 -0.66
CA ALA A 227 18.56 -9.00 -0.32
C ALA A 227 18.38 -10.24 -1.21
N THR A 228 17.20 -10.42 -1.82
CA THR A 228 16.85 -11.64 -2.56
C THR A 228 16.27 -11.38 -3.95
N ASP A 229 16.03 -10.11 -4.33
CA ASP A 229 15.44 -9.74 -5.61
C ASP A 229 16.37 -10.07 -6.80
N PRO A 230 16.01 -11.04 -7.67
CA PRO A 230 16.85 -11.47 -8.78
C PRO A 230 16.92 -10.46 -9.94
N VAL A 231 16.04 -9.45 -9.96
CA VAL A 231 15.98 -8.42 -11.00
C VAL A 231 17.11 -7.40 -10.84
N LEU A 232 17.62 -7.24 -9.61
CA LEU A 232 18.64 -6.25 -9.30
C LEU A 232 20.01 -6.62 -9.90
N ALA A 233 20.80 -5.61 -10.26
CA ALA A 233 22.17 -5.82 -10.74
C ALA A 233 23.09 -6.48 -9.70
N ALA A 234 22.81 -6.26 -8.42
CA ALA A 234 23.40 -6.95 -7.29
C ALA A 234 22.45 -6.85 -6.08
N THR A 235 22.38 -7.89 -5.29
CA THR A 235 21.62 -7.89 -4.03
C THR A 235 22.37 -7.14 -2.93
N PHE A 236 21.64 -6.59 -1.97
CA PHE A 236 22.21 -5.88 -0.83
C PHE A 236 21.28 -5.89 0.39
N SER A 237 21.86 -5.73 1.56
CA SER A 237 21.15 -5.66 2.84
C SER A 237 21.80 -4.60 3.73
N PRO A 238 21.20 -4.26 4.89
CA PRO A 238 21.85 -3.38 5.88
C PRO A 238 23.21 -3.87 6.36
N GLU A 239 23.43 -5.19 6.35
CA GLU A 239 24.68 -5.85 6.75
C GLU A 239 25.69 -5.95 5.58
N LEU A 240 25.21 -6.00 4.35
CA LEU A 240 26.00 -6.12 3.12
C LEU A 240 25.58 -5.05 2.08
N PRO A 241 25.81 -3.76 2.33
CA PRO A 241 25.25 -2.68 1.50
C PRO A 241 25.98 -2.47 0.16
N ALA A 242 27.10 -3.14 -0.09
CA ALA A 242 27.96 -2.89 -1.26
C ALA A 242 27.23 -3.10 -2.61
N GLY A 243 26.27 -4.03 -2.70
CA GLY A 243 25.50 -4.28 -3.92
C GLY A 243 24.72 -3.07 -4.42
N LYS A 244 24.32 -2.16 -3.52
CA LYS A 244 23.66 -0.90 -3.91
C LYS A 244 24.51 -0.05 -4.86
N GLN A 245 25.82 -0.06 -4.70
CA GLN A 245 26.74 0.67 -5.60
C GLN A 245 26.75 0.06 -7.01
N GLU A 246 26.60 -1.26 -7.13
CA GLU A 246 26.50 -1.91 -8.44
C GLU A 246 25.16 -1.58 -9.12
N CYS A 247 24.05 -1.56 -8.35
CA CYS A 247 22.75 -1.10 -8.85
C CYS A 247 22.83 0.35 -9.36
N ARG A 248 23.48 1.23 -8.61
CA ARG A 248 23.73 2.63 -8.96
C ARG A 248 24.50 2.75 -10.27
N ARG A 249 25.60 2.00 -10.43
CA ARG A 249 26.41 1.99 -11.66
C ARG A 249 25.62 1.43 -12.84
N ALA A 250 24.82 0.38 -12.62
CA ALA A 250 24.00 -0.22 -13.66
C ALA A 250 22.94 0.76 -14.18
N LEU A 251 22.24 1.45 -13.28
CA LEU A 251 21.26 2.47 -13.65
C LEU A 251 21.93 3.64 -14.39
N ALA A 252 23.06 4.15 -13.89
CA ALA A 252 23.78 5.24 -14.54
C ALA A 252 24.17 4.92 -15.98
N ARG A 253 24.63 3.68 -16.25
CA ARG A 253 24.92 3.22 -17.60
C ARG A 253 23.69 3.17 -18.50
N ARG A 254 22.54 2.65 -17.98
CA ARG A 254 21.28 2.55 -18.74
C ARG A 254 20.68 3.91 -19.08
N THR A 255 20.89 4.89 -18.23
CA THR A 255 20.30 6.23 -18.35
C THR A 255 21.29 7.28 -18.84
N SER A 256 22.56 6.92 -19.08
CA SER A 256 23.64 7.85 -19.46
C SER A 256 23.84 9.00 -18.47
N LEU A 257 23.48 8.80 -17.19
CA LEU A 257 23.69 9.78 -16.13
C LEU A 257 25.15 9.83 -15.69
N ALA A 258 25.70 11.04 -15.53
CA ALA A 258 27.04 11.26 -15.02
C ALA A 258 27.02 11.24 -13.47
N VAL A 259 27.23 10.07 -12.89
CA VAL A 259 27.10 9.86 -11.44
C VAL A 259 28.47 9.63 -10.83
N GLY A 260 29.02 10.68 -10.21
CA GLY A 260 30.28 10.63 -9.45
C GLY A 260 30.12 10.03 -8.05
N PRO A 261 31.23 9.85 -7.30
CA PRO A 261 31.19 9.27 -5.96
C PRO A 261 30.38 10.08 -4.94
N ARG A 262 30.30 11.40 -5.12
CA ARG A 262 29.58 12.33 -4.23
C ARG A 262 28.28 12.87 -4.82
N THR A 263 28.04 12.65 -6.10
CA THR A 263 26.81 13.07 -6.78
C THR A 263 25.61 12.38 -6.13
N LEU A 264 24.58 13.14 -5.77
CA LEU A 264 23.31 12.58 -5.29
C LEU A 264 22.54 12.02 -6.49
N LEU A 265 22.22 10.72 -6.48
CA LEU A 265 21.28 10.14 -7.43
C LEU A 265 19.87 10.23 -6.86
N LEU A 266 19.11 11.19 -7.38
CA LEU A 266 17.75 11.46 -6.96
C LEU A 266 16.76 10.75 -7.89
N ALA A 267 15.89 9.93 -7.35
CA ALA A 267 14.74 9.37 -8.03
C ALA A 267 13.45 10.11 -7.69
N THR A 268 12.45 9.97 -8.54
CA THR A 268 11.07 10.42 -8.25
C THR A 268 10.10 9.26 -8.42
N GLY A 269 8.87 9.40 -7.92
CA GLY A 269 7.76 8.53 -8.32
C GLY A 269 7.29 8.84 -9.75
N PRO A 270 6.33 8.06 -10.30
CA PRO A 270 5.65 8.39 -11.54
C PRO A 270 5.03 9.80 -11.46
N LEU A 271 5.20 10.58 -12.53
CA LEU A 271 4.69 11.94 -12.56
C LEU A 271 3.17 11.93 -12.77
N ASP A 272 2.43 12.20 -11.70
CA ASP A 272 0.97 12.29 -11.69
C ASP A 272 0.58 13.64 -11.08
N PRO A 273 -0.29 14.44 -11.75
CA PRO A 273 -0.76 15.72 -11.22
C PRO A 273 -1.43 15.61 -9.84
N ALA A 274 -2.12 14.49 -9.56
CA ALA A 274 -2.76 14.24 -8.28
C ALA A 274 -1.77 13.88 -7.16
N ARG A 275 -0.53 13.55 -7.51
CA ARG A 275 0.54 13.15 -6.59
C ARG A 275 1.73 14.12 -6.57
N GLY A 276 1.50 15.37 -6.90
CA GLY A 276 2.55 16.37 -6.87
C GLY A 276 3.57 16.30 -8.02
N GLY A 277 3.22 15.68 -9.15
CA GLY A 277 4.12 15.53 -10.29
C GLY A 277 4.54 16.87 -10.92
N ARG A 278 3.69 17.92 -10.85
CA ARG A 278 4.03 19.28 -11.31
C ARG A 278 5.05 19.92 -10.38
N GLU A 279 4.84 19.80 -9.09
CA GLU A 279 5.71 20.30 -8.02
C GLU A 279 7.11 19.65 -8.12
N ILE A 280 7.18 18.35 -8.40
CA ILE A 280 8.45 17.65 -8.65
C ILE A 280 9.19 18.27 -9.83
N LEU A 281 8.52 18.48 -10.97
CA LEU A 281 9.16 19.08 -12.15
C LEU A 281 9.65 20.52 -11.89
N GLU A 282 8.89 21.29 -11.13
CA GLU A 282 9.27 22.63 -10.71
C GLU A 282 10.52 22.62 -9.82
N MET A 283 10.52 21.80 -8.76
CA MET A 283 11.68 21.63 -7.87
C MET A 283 12.93 21.21 -8.64
N VAL A 284 12.82 20.26 -9.55
CA VAL A 284 13.92 19.76 -10.37
C VAL A 284 14.44 20.84 -11.32
N SER A 285 13.59 21.67 -11.91
CA SER A 285 13.99 22.74 -12.84
C SER A 285 14.87 23.79 -12.17
N GLN A 286 14.79 23.94 -10.84
CA GLN A 286 15.58 24.90 -10.05
C GLN A 286 17.01 24.39 -9.71
N LEU A 287 17.32 23.11 -9.98
CA LEU A 287 18.57 22.46 -9.53
C LEU A 287 19.75 22.57 -10.49
N SER A 288 19.80 23.54 -11.40
CA SER A 288 20.79 23.65 -12.49
C SER A 288 22.27 23.61 -12.06
N ARG A 289 22.60 23.93 -10.81
CA ARG A 289 23.99 24.01 -10.28
C ARG A 289 24.34 22.97 -9.21
N ALA A 290 23.40 22.15 -8.77
CA ALA A 290 23.65 21.15 -7.75
C ALA A 290 24.39 19.92 -8.31
N ASP A 291 25.21 19.26 -7.49
CA ASP A 291 25.81 17.95 -7.82
C ASP A 291 24.77 16.83 -7.62
N VAL A 292 23.74 16.86 -8.46
CA VAL A 292 22.59 15.95 -8.44
C VAL A 292 22.40 15.37 -9.83
N ALA A 293 22.22 14.08 -9.92
CA ALA A 293 21.72 13.37 -11.08
C ALA A 293 20.30 12.90 -10.80
N ILE A 294 19.39 13.07 -11.75
CA ILE A 294 17.96 12.85 -11.54
C ILE A 294 17.45 11.82 -12.54
N VAL A 295 16.70 10.84 -12.03
CA VAL A 295 16.02 9.84 -12.83
C VAL A 295 14.50 9.89 -12.58
N PHE A 296 13.75 10.09 -13.66
CA PHE A 296 12.30 9.92 -13.67
C PHE A 296 11.94 8.52 -14.12
N PRO A 297 10.97 7.83 -13.51
CA PRO A 297 10.41 6.61 -14.07
C PRO A 297 9.62 6.93 -15.34
N ALA A 298 9.58 6.00 -16.29
CA ALA A 298 8.63 6.08 -17.39
C ALA A 298 7.19 5.82 -16.87
N GLY A 299 6.21 6.42 -17.54
CA GLY A 299 4.79 6.30 -17.19
C GLY A 299 4.27 7.51 -16.41
N GLY A 300 3.04 7.40 -15.89
CA GLY A 300 2.33 8.52 -15.29
C GLY A 300 1.58 9.38 -16.33
N ASP A 301 1.37 10.66 -16.00
CA ASP A 301 0.71 11.61 -16.90
C ASP A 301 1.59 11.91 -18.12
N ARG A 302 0.99 11.82 -19.31
CA ARG A 302 1.69 11.99 -20.58
C ARG A 302 2.33 13.37 -20.73
N ALA A 303 1.62 14.44 -20.36
CA ALA A 303 2.10 15.81 -20.54
C ALA A 303 3.27 16.09 -19.58
N LEU A 304 3.23 15.57 -18.36
CA LEU A 304 4.34 15.68 -17.41
C LEU A 304 5.54 14.84 -17.85
N GLY A 305 5.30 13.65 -18.40
CA GLY A 305 6.36 12.81 -19.00
C GLY A 305 7.06 13.48 -20.18
N GLU A 306 6.33 14.18 -21.05
CA GLU A 306 6.89 14.98 -22.15
C GLU A 306 7.77 16.14 -21.60
N GLN A 307 7.35 16.80 -20.51
CA GLN A 307 8.16 17.84 -19.85
C GLN A 307 9.43 17.26 -19.22
N ALA A 308 9.38 16.07 -18.58
CA ALA A 308 10.55 15.38 -18.07
C ALA A 308 11.56 15.04 -19.19
N ASN A 309 11.08 14.60 -20.35
CA ASN A 309 11.92 14.35 -21.52
C ASN A 309 12.58 15.64 -22.03
N VAL A 310 11.86 16.76 -22.05
CA VAL A 310 12.45 18.05 -22.42
C VAL A 310 13.56 18.47 -21.45
N LEU A 311 13.36 18.24 -20.13
CA LEU A 311 14.40 18.49 -19.12
C LEU A 311 15.62 17.59 -19.34
N ALA A 312 15.42 16.31 -19.65
CA ALA A 312 16.51 15.38 -19.95
C ALA A 312 17.33 15.82 -21.17
N ILE A 313 16.67 16.26 -22.24
CA ILE A 313 17.35 16.79 -23.46
C ILE A 313 18.16 18.05 -23.14
N ARG A 314 17.63 18.95 -22.29
CA ARG A 314 18.29 20.20 -21.88
C ARG A 314 19.44 20.00 -20.90
N SER A 315 19.45 18.89 -20.17
CA SER A 315 20.41 18.62 -19.10
C SER A 315 21.05 17.23 -19.24
N PRO A 316 21.76 16.97 -20.36
CA PRO A 316 22.33 15.66 -20.64
C PRO A 316 23.36 15.27 -19.56
N GLY A 317 23.30 14.01 -19.14
CA GLY A 317 24.12 13.48 -18.06
C GLY A 317 23.65 13.86 -16.64
N LYS A 318 22.71 14.81 -16.50
CA LYS A 318 22.15 15.21 -15.19
C LYS A 318 20.72 14.77 -15.00
N VAL A 319 19.91 14.75 -16.04
CA VAL A 319 18.51 14.34 -16.00
C VAL A 319 18.29 13.25 -17.02
N SER A 320 17.56 12.23 -16.65
CA SER A 320 17.15 11.16 -17.57
C SER A 320 15.76 10.63 -17.20
N VAL A 321 15.07 10.07 -18.19
CA VAL A 321 13.87 9.25 -18.00
C VAL A 321 14.29 7.80 -18.16
N PHE A 322 13.91 6.94 -17.22
CA PHE A 322 14.23 5.51 -17.30
C PHE A 322 13.45 4.89 -18.47
N PRO A 323 14.08 4.06 -19.30
CA PRO A 323 13.47 3.67 -20.59
C PRO A 323 12.29 2.72 -20.46
N GLU A 324 12.19 1.97 -19.36
CA GLU A 324 11.12 1.03 -19.12
C GLU A 324 10.16 1.55 -18.04
N ALA A 325 8.92 1.06 -18.09
CA ALA A 325 7.90 1.31 -17.07
C ALA A 325 7.53 0.01 -16.33
N GLY A 326 6.86 0.15 -15.19
CA GLY A 326 6.33 -0.96 -14.42
C GLY A 326 7.17 -1.34 -13.20
N ALA A 327 6.73 -2.37 -12.49
CA ALA A 327 7.26 -2.72 -11.18
C ALA A 327 8.76 -3.12 -11.18
N GLU A 328 9.27 -3.73 -12.26
CA GLU A 328 10.70 -4.03 -12.36
C GLU A 328 11.55 -2.77 -12.52
N ALA A 329 11.08 -1.82 -13.33
CA ALA A 329 11.74 -0.54 -13.52
C ALA A 329 11.80 0.25 -12.20
N GLU A 330 10.71 0.26 -11.43
CA GLU A 330 10.66 0.88 -10.11
C GLU A 330 11.71 0.28 -9.16
N ARG A 331 11.83 -1.05 -9.10
CA ARG A 331 12.83 -1.72 -8.28
C ARG A 331 14.27 -1.40 -8.70
N HIS A 332 14.55 -1.33 -9.99
CA HIS A 332 15.87 -0.88 -10.49
C HIS A 332 16.17 0.55 -10.05
N ILE A 333 15.21 1.45 -10.15
CA ILE A 333 15.35 2.86 -9.77
C ILE A 333 15.59 2.98 -8.26
N LEU A 334 14.72 2.36 -7.43
CA LEU A 334 14.84 2.40 -5.97
C LEU A 334 16.16 1.80 -5.47
N ALA A 335 16.58 0.66 -6.04
CA ALA A 335 17.84 0.02 -5.68
C ALA A 335 19.06 0.88 -5.98
N ALA A 336 19.00 1.72 -7.00
CA ALA A 336 20.09 2.60 -7.39
C ALA A 336 20.07 3.96 -6.71
N ALA A 337 18.88 4.47 -6.36
CA ALA A 337 18.70 5.82 -5.85
C ALA A 337 19.36 6.05 -4.49
N ASP A 338 19.98 7.21 -4.31
CA ASP A 338 20.46 7.70 -3.02
C ASP A 338 19.31 8.34 -2.22
N ALA A 339 18.40 9.04 -2.91
CA ALA A 339 17.24 9.67 -2.33
C ALA A 339 16.03 9.57 -3.27
N VAL A 340 14.83 9.68 -2.72
CA VAL A 340 13.56 9.71 -3.48
C VAL A 340 12.81 10.99 -3.13
N LEU A 341 12.51 11.80 -4.15
CA LEU A 341 11.71 13.01 -4.00
C LEU A 341 10.24 12.69 -4.12
N LEU A 342 9.50 12.99 -3.08
CA LEU A 342 8.06 12.84 -2.95
C LEU A 342 7.43 14.23 -2.82
N ALA A 343 6.27 14.43 -3.44
CA ALA A 343 5.54 15.70 -3.35
C ALA A 343 4.03 15.50 -3.09
N ASP A 344 3.60 14.27 -2.88
CA ASP A 344 2.21 13.94 -2.57
C ASP A 344 1.88 14.31 -1.12
N THR A 345 1.19 15.44 -0.94
CA THR A 345 0.70 15.89 0.38
C THR A 345 -0.54 15.14 0.84
N GLY A 346 -1.19 14.42 -0.05
CA GLY A 346 -2.38 13.60 0.19
C GLY A 346 -2.07 12.11 0.36
N ASP A 347 -0.80 11.70 0.34
CA ASP A 347 -0.44 10.29 0.58
C ASP A 347 -0.77 9.90 2.03
N LEU A 348 -1.76 9.03 2.18
CA LEU A 348 -2.18 8.47 3.46
C LEU A 348 -1.55 7.10 3.74
N THR A 349 -0.89 6.49 2.76
CA THR A 349 -0.28 5.16 2.90
C THR A 349 1.17 5.19 3.35
N GLY A 350 1.92 6.20 2.97
CA GLY A 350 3.35 6.33 3.17
C GLY A 350 4.17 5.26 2.45
N ARG A 351 3.57 4.60 1.45
CA ARG A 351 4.20 3.46 0.80
C ARG A 351 5.45 3.83 0.02
N ALA A 352 5.40 4.92 -0.74
CA ALA A 352 6.56 5.37 -1.52
C ALA A 352 7.76 5.67 -0.62
N ALA A 353 7.52 6.33 0.51
CA ALA A 353 8.55 6.58 1.52
C ALA A 353 9.05 5.28 2.16
N SER A 354 8.15 4.35 2.49
CA SER A 354 8.49 3.06 3.08
C SER A 354 9.35 2.21 2.14
N LEU A 355 9.03 2.17 0.86
CA LEU A 355 9.84 1.50 -0.16
C LEU A 355 11.21 2.18 -0.34
N ALA A 356 11.26 3.51 -0.34
CA ALA A 356 12.54 4.23 -0.36
C ALA A 356 13.43 3.76 0.81
N LEU A 357 12.90 3.71 2.04
CA LEU A 357 13.61 3.19 3.21
C LEU A 357 14.06 1.74 3.00
N ARG A 358 13.18 0.88 2.48
CA ARG A 358 13.49 -0.55 2.26
C ARG A 358 14.70 -0.74 1.36
N TYR A 359 14.85 0.11 0.35
CA TYR A 359 15.97 0.10 -0.58
C TYR A 359 17.15 1.00 -0.14
N GLY A 360 17.14 1.56 1.07
CA GLY A 360 18.18 2.43 1.58
C GLY A 360 18.31 3.73 0.78
N ALA A 361 17.20 4.26 0.30
CA ALA A 361 17.11 5.59 -0.30
C ALA A 361 16.46 6.56 0.69
N LEU A 362 17.00 7.76 0.82
CA LEU A 362 16.52 8.78 1.77
C LEU A 362 15.24 9.43 1.23
N PRO A 363 14.08 9.31 1.89
CA PRO A 363 12.88 10.03 1.46
C PRO A 363 13.03 11.53 1.68
N LEU A 364 12.77 12.33 0.64
CA LEU A 364 12.58 13.78 0.71
C LEU A 364 11.09 14.03 0.50
N ALA A 365 10.37 14.39 1.56
CA ALA A 365 8.92 14.32 1.57
C ALA A 365 8.28 15.56 2.21
N PRO A 366 7.03 15.91 1.81
CA PRO A 366 6.29 16.94 2.52
C PRO A 366 6.00 16.50 3.96
N ASP A 367 6.05 17.44 4.90
CA ASP A 367 5.62 17.27 6.30
C ASP A 367 4.09 17.29 6.35
N ALA A 368 3.47 16.25 5.79
CA ALA A 368 2.03 16.08 5.69
C ALA A 368 1.68 14.60 5.47
N GLY A 369 0.43 14.24 5.80
CA GLY A 369 -0.09 12.89 5.64
C GLY A 369 0.78 11.83 6.29
N ALA A 370 0.91 10.67 5.68
CA ALA A 370 1.69 9.56 6.22
C ALA A 370 3.20 9.89 6.35
N SER A 371 3.74 10.74 5.48
CA SER A 371 5.14 11.17 5.57
C SER A 371 5.40 11.98 6.84
N GLY A 372 4.54 12.96 7.16
CA GLY A 372 4.62 13.72 8.41
C GLY A 372 4.42 12.86 9.66
N ASP A 373 3.53 11.85 9.57
CA ASP A 373 3.25 10.95 10.70
C ASP A 373 4.39 9.96 11.02
N PHE A 374 5.15 9.52 9.99
CA PHE A 374 6.02 8.34 10.13
C PHE A 374 7.50 8.57 9.86
N LEU A 375 7.89 9.73 9.31
CA LEU A 375 9.27 10.04 9.00
C LEU A 375 9.84 11.07 9.95
N PRO A 376 10.57 10.68 11.00
CA PRO A 376 11.37 11.65 11.76
C PRO A 376 12.38 12.34 10.84
N ASP A 377 12.42 13.68 10.88
CA ASP A 377 13.39 14.46 10.12
C ASP A 377 14.81 14.13 10.58
N TYR A 378 15.73 13.96 9.63
CA TYR A 378 17.10 13.55 9.96
C TYR A 378 17.91 14.70 10.54
N ASP A 379 18.39 14.50 11.76
CA ASP A 379 19.33 15.40 12.43
C ASP A 379 20.77 14.88 12.31
N VAL A 380 21.62 15.70 11.72
CA VAL A 380 23.04 15.38 11.49
C VAL A 380 23.83 15.24 12.78
N ASN A 381 23.46 16.01 13.83
CA ASN A 381 24.21 16.02 15.09
C ASN A 381 23.97 14.75 15.91
N SER A 382 22.72 14.32 16.01
CA SER A 382 22.35 13.10 16.71
C SER A 382 22.43 11.85 15.82
N GLN A 383 22.55 12.02 14.51
CA GLN A 383 22.47 10.97 13.49
C GLN A 383 21.20 10.11 13.59
N THR A 384 20.09 10.74 13.97
CA THR A 384 18.78 10.10 14.10
C THR A 384 17.78 10.67 13.07
N GLY A 385 16.75 9.90 12.79
CA GLY A 385 15.75 10.23 11.76
C GLY A 385 15.94 9.39 10.51
N CYS A 386 14.93 9.40 9.63
CA CYS A 386 14.92 8.57 8.43
C CYS A 386 14.31 9.26 7.20
N GLY A 387 14.10 10.56 7.23
CA GLY A 387 13.62 11.36 6.11
C GLY A 387 14.18 12.78 6.15
N LEU A 388 13.99 13.55 5.08
CA LEU A 388 14.17 14.99 5.09
C LEU A 388 12.83 15.62 4.77
N LEU A 389 12.20 16.14 5.81
CA LEU A 389 10.87 16.75 5.68
C LEU A 389 10.98 18.21 5.24
N TYR A 390 9.98 18.66 4.48
CA TYR A 390 9.84 20.04 4.08
C TYR A 390 8.37 20.50 4.21
N ALA A 391 8.18 21.77 4.54
CA ALA A 391 6.85 22.34 4.66
C ALA A 391 6.18 22.41 3.27
N PRO A 392 4.97 21.85 3.09
CA PRO A 392 4.28 21.87 1.78
C PRO A 392 3.96 23.26 1.27
N THR A 393 3.83 24.23 2.18
CA THR A 393 3.53 25.63 1.88
C THR A 393 4.75 26.47 1.51
N ASP A 394 5.97 25.92 1.68
CA ASP A 394 7.20 26.59 1.31
C ASP A 394 7.57 26.26 -0.15
N PRO A 395 7.52 27.22 -1.09
CA PRO A 395 7.86 26.99 -2.50
C PRO A 395 9.31 26.49 -2.71
N TRP A 396 10.19 26.70 -1.73
CA TRP A 396 11.60 26.30 -1.78
C TRP A 396 11.89 25.05 -0.89
N GLY A 397 10.89 24.57 -0.15
CA GLY A 397 11.06 23.52 0.82
C GLY A 397 11.65 22.25 0.23
N GLY A 398 11.10 21.74 -0.86
CA GLY A 398 11.61 20.57 -1.54
C GLY A 398 13.02 20.77 -2.12
N SER A 399 13.30 21.92 -2.71
CA SER A 399 14.66 22.27 -3.18
C SER A 399 15.66 22.35 -2.03
N GLY A 400 15.23 22.86 -0.86
CA GLY A 400 16.02 22.86 0.38
C GLY A 400 16.32 21.45 0.89
N ALA A 401 15.32 20.54 0.85
CA ALA A 401 15.51 19.14 1.20
C ALA A 401 16.53 18.45 0.27
N ILE A 402 16.47 18.73 -1.04
CA ILE A 402 17.46 18.21 -1.98
C ILE A 402 18.88 18.75 -1.68
N GLN A 403 19.02 20.02 -1.32
CA GLN A 403 20.31 20.59 -0.92
C GLN A 403 20.85 19.94 0.36
N ARG A 404 20.00 19.70 1.38
CA ARG A 404 20.38 18.96 2.58
C ARG A 404 20.84 17.54 2.23
N ALA A 405 20.12 16.83 1.38
CA ALA A 405 20.49 15.48 0.93
C ALA A 405 21.84 15.49 0.17
N THR A 406 22.07 16.49 -0.69
CA THR A 406 23.33 16.66 -1.41
C THR A 406 24.51 16.87 -0.46
N ALA A 407 24.34 17.70 0.55
CA ALA A 407 25.36 17.93 1.58
C ALA A 407 25.68 16.65 2.39
N LEU A 408 24.65 15.89 2.78
CA LEU A 408 24.81 14.58 3.44
C LEU A 408 25.57 13.59 2.54
N ARG A 409 25.20 13.53 1.26
CA ARG A 409 25.82 12.61 0.27
C ARG A 409 27.29 12.92 0.02
N ALA A 410 27.67 14.19 0.12
CA ALA A 410 29.07 14.63 -0.03
C ALA A 410 29.97 14.08 1.09
N ASN A 411 29.42 13.76 2.27
CA ASN A 411 30.15 13.19 3.40
C ASN A 411 29.86 11.68 3.51
N LEU A 412 30.75 10.85 2.98
CA LEU A 412 30.59 9.40 2.93
C LEU A 412 30.60 8.74 4.32
N ASP A 413 31.27 9.34 5.31
CA ASP A 413 31.33 8.81 6.68
C ASP A 413 29.97 8.92 7.39
N ILE A 414 29.15 9.92 7.03
CA ILE A 414 27.76 10.05 7.48
C ILE A 414 26.85 9.21 6.60
N TRP A 415 27.07 9.24 5.28
CA TRP A 415 26.17 8.64 4.31
C TRP A 415 26.07 7.11 4.43
N GLN A 416 27.18 6.42 4.62
CA GLN A 416 27.18 4.95 4.69
C GLN A 416 26.40 4.41 5.91
N PRO A 417 26.62 4.90 7.15
CA PRO A 417 25.79 4.52 8.28
C PRO A 417 24.31 4.88 8.10
N LEU A 418 24.00 6.06 7.52
CA LEU A 418 22.65 6.50 7.24
C LEU A 418 21.92 5.50 6.33
N LEU A 419 22.52 5.10 5.21
CA LEU A 419 21.94 4.11 4.30
C LEU A 419 21.51 2.83 5.02
N CYS A 420 22.37 2.28 5.87
CA CYS A 420 22.05 1.06 6.63
C CYS A 420 20.93 1.32 7.66
N SER A 421 20.90 2.51 8.30
CA SER A 421 19.85 2.86 9.25
C SER A 421 18.51 3.05 8.58
N LEU A 422 18.45 3.62 7.37
CA LEU A 422 17.22 3.74 6.57
C LEU A 422 16.61 2.36 6.29
N MET A 423 17.41 1.40 5.83
CA MET A 423 16.94 0.04 5.54
C MET A 423 16.37 -0.66 6.80
N ARG A 424 16.97 -0.41 7.97
CA ARG A 424 16.47 -0.96 9.25
C ARG A 424 15.20 -0.27 9.74
N ALA A 425 15.00 1.00 9.37
CA ALA A 425 13.80 1.79 9.71
C ALA A 425 12.59 1.45 8.84
N ALA A 426 12.77 0.71 7.75
CA ALA A 426 11.68 0.29 6.88
C ALA A 426 10.62 -0.51 7.65
N PRO A 427 9.33 -0.18 7.54
CA PRO A 427 8.28 -0.88 8.26
C PRO A 427 8.12 -2.32 7.77
N ARG A 428 7.74 -3.20 8.69
CA ARG A 428 7.56 -4.63 8.41
C ARG A 428 6.12 -5.08 8.64
N TRP A 429 5.65 -6.02 7.84
CA TRP A 429 4.32 -6.60 8.00
C TRP A 429 4.15 -7.33 9.32
N SER A 430 5.21 -7.87 9.91
CA SER A 430 5.16 -8.46 11.25
C SER A 430 4.76 -7.46 12.34
N ALA A 431 5.18 -6.19 12.22
CA ALA A 431 4.76 -5.13 13.14
C ALA A 431 3.29 -4.73 12.91
N ALA A 432 2.86 -4.65 11.64
CA ALA A 432 1.46 -4.39 11.29
C ALA A 432 0.53 -5.51 11.82
N ALA A 433 0.92 -6.77 11.67
CA ALA A 433 0.18 -7.92 12.19
C ALA A 433 0.08 -7.90 13.72
N ALA A 434 1.19 -7.60 14.42
CA ALA A 434 1.18 -7.47 15.89
C ALA A 434 0.28 -6.31 16.37
N SER A 435 0.25 -5.18 15.63
CA SER A 435 -0.66 -4.07 15.93
C SER A 435 -2.13 -4.46 15.72
N LEU A 436 -2.43 -5.17 14.62
CA LEU A 436 -3.78 -5.68 14.36
C LEU A 436 -4.22 -6.68 15.44
N GLU A 437 -3.33 -7.59 15.83
CA GLU A 437 -3.56 -8.55 16.92
C GLU A 437 -3.88 -7.84 18.22
N ALA A 438 -3.07 -6.84 18.61
CA ALA A 438 -3.31 -6.06 19.82
C ALA A 438 -4.67 -5.35 19.80
N ILE A 439 -5.05 -4.75 18.66
CA ILE A 439 -6.33 -4.05 18.51
C ILE A 439 -7.51 -5.03 18.58
N CYS A 440 -7.42 -6.18 17.90
CA CYS A 440 -8.54 -7.09 17.75
C CYS A 440 -8.67 -8.12 18.89
N LEU A 441 -7.59 -8.53 19.54
CA LEU A 441 -7.62 -9.58 20.58
C LEU A 441 -7.55 -9.03 22.02
N THR A 442 -7.35 -7.72 22.20
CA THR A 442 -7.46 -7.12 23.55
C THR A 442 -8.92 -7.11 24.00
N PRO A 443 -9.25 -7.62 25.19
CA PRO A 443 -10.60 -7.56 25.71
C PRO A 443 -11.11 -6.13 25.77
N ARG A 444 -12.40 -5.90 25.45
CA ARG A 444 -13.03 -4.60 25.71
C ARG A 444 -12.95 -4.33 27.21
N ALA A 445 -12.49 -3.12 27.59
CA ALA A 445 -12.71 -2.63 28.93
C ALA A 445 -14.24 -2.60 29.15
N ALA A 446 -14.70 -3.32 30.16
CA ALA A 446 -16.11 -3.47 30.48
C ALA A 446 -16.72 -2.13 30.91
#